data_feee1f59be1017006453492adfe12f96
#
_entry.id   feee1f59be1017006453492adfe12f96
#
_cell.length_a   1.000
_cell.length_b   1.000
_cell.length_c   1.000
_cell.angle_alpha   90.00
_cell.angle_beta   90.00
_cell.angle_gamma   90.00
#
_symmetry.space_group_name_H-M   'P 1'
#
loop_
_entity.id
_entity.type
_entity.pdbx_description
1 polymer ?
#
loop_
_entity_poly.entity_id
_entity_poly.type
_entity_poly.pdbx_seq_one_letter_code
_entity_poly.pdbx_strand_id
1 'polypeptide(L)'
;MKKIIAAMALATVAAVVLVAIAVAGQSGPLAGGSTANSLTWVDGNPRCPGDATGGGFKVEPVANGMYDINGKLTTDPTKGVIVISNFNGKTLDWAFTAYGRATYEIAYVIVKGGSEANLYAYSDALDNSDAGLHTPLNPNGNTFGGTKVYGFSHVDFCFDPKA
;
A
#
# COMPACT_ATOMS: atom_id res chain seq x y z
N MET A 1 -66.06 -45.11 11.72
CA MET A 1 -64.65 -45.33 11.37
C MET A 1 -64.04 -43.97 11.04
N LYS A 2 -63.35 -43.34 12.01
CA LYS A 2 -62.70 -42.05 11.79
C LYS A 2 -61.22 -42.28 11.57
N LYS A 3 -60.69 -41.90 10.41
CA LYS A 3 -59.28 -41.94 10.06
C LYS A 3 -58.58 -40.70 10.57
N ILE A 4 -57.65 -40.87 11.48
CA ILE A 4 -56.78 -39.78 11.99
C ILE A 4 -55.57 -39.78 11.08
N ILE A 5 -55.38 -38.68 10.35
CA ILE A 5 -54.17 -38.39 9.55
C ILE A 5 -53.23 -37.60 10.46
N ALA A 6 -52.12 -38.23 10.85
CA ALA A 6 -51.02 -37.54 11.58
C ALA A 6 -50.15 -36.85 10.55
N ALA A 7 -50.13 -35.49 10.60
CA ALA A 7 -49.19 -34.69 9.84
C ALA A 7 -47.88 -34.61 10.59
N MET A 8 -46.82 -35.23 10.07
CA MET A 8 -45.45 -35.01 10.52
C MET A 8 -44.92 -33.72 9.96
N ALA A 9 -44.71 -32.73 10.82
CA ALA A 9 -43.99 -31.51 10.51
C ALA A 9 -42.49 -31.81 10.54
N LEU A 10 -41.86 -31.78 9.38
CA LEU A 10 -40.40 -31.90 9.24
C LEU A 10 -39.76 -30.53 9.49
N ALA A 11 -39.21 -30.31 10.69
CA ALA A 11 -38.45 -29.10 10.99
C ALA A 11 -37.05 -29.23 10.42
N THR A 12 -36.80 -28.59 9.29
CA THR A 12 -35.44 -28.44 8.75
C THR A 12 -34.69 -27.33 9.51
N VAL A 13 -33.78 -27.76 10.37
CA VAL A 13 -32.81 -26.83 11.00
C VAL A 13 -31.77 -26.50 9.96
N ALA A 14 -31.88 -25.29 9.38
CA ALA A 14 -30.83 -24.71 8.53
C ALA A 14 -29.67 -24.31 9.45
N ALA A 15 -28.60 -25.10 9.48
CA ALA A 15 -27.34 -24.74 10.10
C ALA A 15 -26.69 -23.65 9.26
N VAL A 16 -26.77 -22.39 9.69
CA VAL A 16 -25.98 -21.29 9.12
C VAL A 16 -24.54 -21.50 9.53
N VAL A 17 -23.73 -22.06 8.65
CA VAL A 17 -22.29 -22.11 8.82
C VAL A 17 -21.78 -20.69 8.59
N LEU A 18 -21.54 -19.94 9.65
CA LEU A 18 -20.75 -18.71 9.62
C LEU A 18 -19.29 -19.09 9.31
N VAL A 19 -18.94 -19.05 8.04
CA VAL A 19 -17.53 -19.06 7.64
C VAL A 19 -16.96 -17.71 8.09
N ALA A 20 -16.25 -17.71 9.20
CA ALA A 20 -15.40 -16.60 9.58
C ALA A 20 -14.29 -16.52 8.52
N ILE A 21 -14.48 -15.67 7.49
CA ILE A 21 -13.40 -15.27 6.60
C ILE A 21 -12.45 -14.49 7.49
N ALA A 22 -11.32 -15.11 7.84
CA ALA A 22 -10.20 -14.40 8.42
C ALA A 22 -9.80 -13.36 7.34
N VAL A 23 -10.12 -12.11 7.57
CA VAL A 23 -9.69 -11.00 6.72
C VAL A 23 -8.21 -10.82 7.02
N ALA A 24 -7.38 -11.63 6.38
CA ALA A 24 -5.96 -11.39 6.31
C ALA A 24 -5.78 -10.09 5.55
N GLY A 25 -5.03 -9.17 6.11
CA GLY A 25 -4.60 -7.87 5.61
C GLY A 25 -5.48 -7.19 4.55
N GLN A 26 -5.79 -5.95 4.75
CA GLN A 26 -6.47 -5.13 3.73
C GLN A 26 -5.61 -3.94 3.41
N SER A 27 -5.41 -3.66 2.13
CA SER A 27 -4.72 -2.44 1.69
C SER A 27 -5.41 -1.18 2.19
N GLY A 28 -6.71 -1.21 2.36
CA GLY A 28 -7.52 -0.01 2.51
C GLY A 28 -7.83 0.65 1.15
N PRO A 29 -8.62 1.73 1.15
CA PRO A 29 -8.89 2.49 -0.06
C PRO A 29 -7.68 3.33 -0.48
N LEU A 30 -7.53 3.60 -1.78
CA LEU A 30 -6.67 4.67 -2.25
C LEU A 30 -7.08 6.00 -1.61
N ALA A 31 -6.10 6.83 -1.23
CA ALA A 31 -6.38 8.17 -0.76
C ALA A 31 -7.07 8.99 -1.86
N GLY A 32 -8.01 9.84 -1.46
CA GLY A 32 -8.60 10.79 -2.40
C GLY A 32 -7.51 11.71 -2.96
N GLY A 33 -7.30 11.66 -4.28
CA GLY A 33 -6.23 12.39 -4.96
C GLY A 33 -4.97 11.60 -5.23
N SER A 34 -4.92 10.30 -4.87
CA SER A 34 -3.83 9.42 -5.31
C SER A 34 -3.83 9.27 -6.83
N THR A 35 -2.64 9.29 -7.44
CA THR A 35 -2.41 9.06 -8.87
C THR A 35 -2.15 7.60 -9.20
N ALA A 36 -1.97 6.74 -8.19
CA ALA A 36 -1.76 5.31 -8.40
C ALA A 36 -2.95 4.66 -9.12
N ASN A 37 -2.66 3.85 -10.13
CA ASN A 37 -3.67 3.12 -10.90
C ASN A 37 -4.32 1.99 -10.10
N SER A 38 -3.58 1.39 -9.18
CA SER A 38 -4.08 0.36 -8.30
C SER A 38 -3.34 0.31 -6.97
N LEU A 39 -4.02 -0.23 -5.97
CA LEU A 39 -3.48 -0.51 -4.64
C LEU A 39 -3.72 -1.98 -4.34
N THR A 40 -2.64 -2.73 -4.15
CA THR A 40 -2.68 -4.16 -3.84
C THR A 40 -2.02 -4.43 -2.49
N TRP A 41 -2.68 -5.23 -1.67
CA TRP A 41 -2.09 -5.75 -0.45
C TRP A 41 -1.13 -6.90 -0.78
N VAL A 42 0.03 -6.93 -0.10
CA VAL A 42 1.05 -7.96 -0.27
C VAL A 42 1.55 -8.41 1.11
N ASP A 43 1.61 -9.73 1.31
CA ASP A 43 2.15 -10.32 2.54
C ASP A 43 3.69 -10.29 2.54
N GLY A 44 4.26 -10.26 3.74
CA GLY A 44 5.70 -10.36 3.93
C GLY A 44 6.46 -9.08 3.66
N ASN A 45 7.62 -9.23 3.06
CA ASN A 45 8.56 -8.16 2.73
C ASN A 45 8.82 -8.12 1.22
N PRO A 46 7.87 -7.62 0.42
CA PRO A 46 8.01 -7.56 -1.02
C PRO A 46 9.20 -6.69 -1.42
N ARG A 47 9.76 -7.00 -2.58
CA ARG A 47 10.76 -6.18 -3.28
C ARG A 47 10.11 -5.61 -4.53
N CYS A 48 10.82 -4.71 -5.18
CA CYS A 48 10.39 -4.22 -6.50
C CYS A 48 10.06 -5.40 -7.41
N PRO A 49 8.85 -5.41 -8.04
CA PRO A 49 8.49 -6.42 -9.03
C PRO A 49 9.52 -6.49 -10.16
N GLY A 50 9.64 -7.66 -10.79
CA GLY A 50 10.66 -7.90 -11.80
C GLY A 50 10.41 -7.16 -13.12
N ASP A 51 9.26 -6.56 -13.31
CA ASP A 51 8.90 -5.67 -14.41
C ASP A 51 9.37 -4.22 -14.18
N ALA A 52 9.69 -3.82 -12.96
CA ALA A 52 10.37 -2.55 -12.66
C ALA A 52 11.87 -2.66 -13.02
N THR A 53 12.19 -2.48 -14.30
CA THR A 53 13.53 -2.77 -14.84
C THR A 53 14.57 -1.68 -14.57
N GLY A 54 14.13 -0.49 -14.13
CA GLY A 54 14.99 0.63 -13.72
C GLY A 54 15.60 0.50 -12.33
N GLY A 55 15.30 -0.59 -11.62
CA GLY A 55 15.75 -0.79 -10.25
C GLY A 55 14.90 -0.06 -9.21
N GLY A 56 15.47 0.21 -8.06
CA GLY A 56 14.77 0.90 -6.99
C GLY A 56 15.62 1.08 -5.75
N PHE A 57 15.10 1.82 -4.78
CA PHE A 57 15.76 2.01 -3.50
C PHE A 57 14.77 2.00 -2.34
N LYS A 58 15.28 1.64 -1.17
CA LYS A 58 14.56 1.63 0.10
C LYS A 58 14.91 2.86 0.92
N VAL A 59 13.88 3.45 1.53
CA VAL A 59 14.02 4.50 2.55
C VAL A 59 13.68 3.91 3.91
N GLU A 60 14.68 3.86 4.80
CA GLU A 60 14.55 3.36 6.18
C GLU A 60 15.59 4.05 7.09
N PRO A 61 15.19 4.75 8.16
CA PRO A 61 13.80 5.05 8.53
C PRO A 61 13.15 6.07 7.58
N VAL A 62 11.82 6.04 7.49
CA VAL A 62 11.06 7.01 6.70
C VAL A 62 11.03 8.36 7.41
N ALA A 63 11.35 9.43 6.69
CA ALA A 63 11.29 10.80 7.17
C ALA A 63 11.00 11.78 6.02
N ASN A 64 10.56 12.99 6.35
CA ASN A 64 10.44 14.06 5.35
C ASN A 64 11.83 14.47 4.86
N GLY A 65 11.99 14.65 3.56
CA GLY A 65 13.25 15.10 2.96
C GLY A 65 13.44 14.60 1.53
N MET A 66 14.57 14.99 0.95
CA MET A 66 14.98 14.56 -0.38
C MET A 66 15.94 13.37 -0.28
N TYR A 67 15.75 12.38 -1.13
CA TYR A 67 16.49 11.12 -1.13
C TYR A 67 17.20 10.90 -2.47
N ASP A 68 18.44 10.43 -2.40
CA ASP A 68 19.21 9.99 -3.57
C ASP A 68 18.80 8.57 -4.00
N ILE A 69 19.40 8.09 -5.10
CA ILE A 69 19.11 6.75 -5.67
C ILE A 69 19.53 5.59 -4.74
N ASN A 70 20.25 5.85 -3.66
CA ASN A 70 20.61 4.86 -2.65
C ASN A 70 19.70 4.92 -1.42
N GLY A 71 18.63 5.72 -1.47
CA GLY A 71 17.69 5.91 -0.36
C GLY A 71 18.28 6.72 0.81
N LYS A 72 19.31 7.52 0.57
CA LYS A 72 19.93 8.37 1.59
C LYS A 72 19.42 9.79 1.48
N LEU A 73 19.15 10.39 2.63
CA LEU A 73 18.83 11.83 2.71
C LEU A 73 19.96 12.66 2.09
N THR A 74 19.58 13.60 1.24
CA THR A 74 20.50 14.52 0.58
C THR A 74 19.91 15.92 0.51
N THR A 75 20.76 16.94 0.51
CA THR A 75 20.40 18.33 0.19
C THR A 75 20.88 18.75 -1.20
N ASP A 76 21.58 17.85 -1.89
CA ASP A 76 22.11 18.08 -3.23
C ASP A 76 21.01 17.85 -4.29
N PRO A 77 20.50 18.90 -4.94
CA PRO A 77 19.41 18.77 -5.91
C PRO A 77 19.82 18.05 -7.19
N THR A 78 21.12 17.85 -7.43
CA THR A 78 21.63 17.14 -8.61
C THR A 78 21.72 15.62 -8.38
N LYS A 79 21.52 15.16 -7.15
CA LYS A 79 21.53 13.74 -6.75
C LYS A 79 20.19 13.26 -6.22
N GLY A 80 19.38 14.19 -5.72
CA GLY A 80 18.08 13.84 -5.18
C GLY A 80 17.13 13.34 -6.28
N VAL A 81 16.50 12.20 -6.02
CA VAL A 81 15.55 11.55 -6.96
C VAL A 81 14.11 11.79 -6.50
N ILE A 82 13.82 11.53 -5.23
CA ILE A 82 12.50 11.63 -4.63
C ILE A 82 12.51 12.61 -3.46
N VAL A 83 11.43 13.36 -3.29
CA VAL A 83 11.10 14.09 -2.07
C VAL A 83 9.96 13.39 -1.38
N ILE A 84 10.13 13.04 -0.11
CA ILE A 84 9.05 12.62 0.79
C ILE A 84 8.60 13.85 1.59
N SER A 85 7.30 14.07 1.64
CA SER A 85 6.66 15.16 2.39
C SER A 85 5.43 14.67 3.14
N ASN A 86 4.91 15.51 4.04
CA ASN A 86 3.73 15.24 4.85
C ASN A 86 3.76 13.89 5.60
N PHE A 87 4.96 13.31 5.80
CA PHE A 87 5.10 12.10 6.58
C PHE A 87 4.77 12.39 8.06
N ASN A 88 3.78 11.67 8.55
CA ASN A 88 3.23 11.83 9.91
C ASN A 88 3.20 10.50 10.70
N GLY A 89 3.89 9.47 10.21
CA GLY A 89 3.90 8.12 10.78
C GLY A 89 2.72 7.23 10.35
N LYS A 90 1.76 7.76 9.57
CA LYS A 90 0.59 7.03 9.06
C LYS A 90 0.44 7.15 7.55
N THR A 91 0.72 8.32 7.02
CA THR A 91 0.68 8.64 5.60
C THR A 91 1.96 9.35 5.21
N LEU A 92 2.28 9.30 3.94
CA LEU A 92 3.30 10.13 3.29
C LEU A 92 2.81 10.57 1.92
N ASP A 93 3.39 11.68 1.46
CA ASP A 93 3.33 12.11 0.07
C ASP A 93 4.73 11.99 -0.53
N TRP A 94 4.80 11.78 -1.84
CA TRP A 94 6.07 11.81 -2.54
C TRP A 94 5.99 12.58 -3.85
N ALA A 95 7.14 13.07 -4.30
CA ALA A 95 7.28 13.68 -5.62
C ALA A 95 8.69 13.44 -6.18
N PHE A 96 8.81 13.31 -7.49
CA PHE A 96 10.11 13.40 -8.14
C PHE A 96 10.70 14.79 -8.00
N THR A 97 12.02 14.86 -7.80
CA THR A 97 12.80 16.08 -8.07
C THR A 97 12.88 16.34 -9.57
N ALA A 98 13.43 17.50 -9.98
CA ALA A 98 13.69 17.75 -11.39
C ALA A 98 14.64 16.72 -12.01
N TYR A 99 15.68 16.30 -11.27
CA TYR A 99 16.61 15.24 -11.68
C TYR A 99 15.92 13.88 -11.77
N GLY A 100 15.15 13.50 -10.75
CA GLY A 100 14.42 12.23 -10.74
C GLY A 100 13.47 12.10 -11.92
N ARG A 101 12.67 13.15 -12.16
CA ARG A 101 11.74 13.22 -13.29
C ARG A 101 12.41 13.13 -14.66
N ALA A 102 13.62 13.69 -14.80
CA ALA A 102 14.36 13.63 -16.05
C ALA A 102 14.95 12.24 -16.34
N THR A 103 15.12 11.40 -15.28
CA THR A 103 15.90 10.16 -15.35
C THR A 103 15.05 8.90 -15.25
N TYR A 104 13.97 8.95 -14.46
CA TYR A 104 13.20 7.76 -14.06
C TYR A 104 11.69 7.97 -14.29
N GLU A 105 11.00 6.85 -14.46
CA GLU A 105 9.55 6.71 -14.33
C GLU A 105 9.25 5.85 -13.12
N ILE A 106 8.19 6.20 -12.38
CA ILE A 106 7.76 5.38 -11.24
C ILE A 106 6.94 4.20 -11.77
N ALA A 107 7.30 2.98 -11.38
CA ALA A 107 6.52 1.80 -11.65
C ALA A 107 5.67 1.42 -10.43
N TYR A 108 6.33 1.38 -9.26
CA TYR A 108 5.67 1.02 -8.00
C TYR A 108 6.23 1.81 -6.83
N VAL A 109 5.36 2.05 -5.84
CA VAL A 109 5.77 2.42 -4.48
C VAL A 109 5.24 1.37 -3.52
N ILE A 110 6.13 0.80 -2.70
CA ILE A 110 5.78 -0.22 -1.72
C ILE A 110 5.88 0.39 -0.33
N VAL A 111 4.76 0.47 0.37
CA VAL A 111 4.69 1.03 1.72
C VAL A 111 4.53 -0.09 2.73
N LYS A 112 5.61 -0.37 3.47
CA LYS A 112 5.72 -1.47 4.42
C LYS A 112 5.31 -1.05 5.82
N GLY A 113 4.44 -1.88 6.46
CA GLY A 113 4.10 -1.74 7.87
C GLY A 113 3.72 -3.08 8.49
N GLY A 114 4.24 -3.36 9.68
CA GLY A 114 4.03 -4.66 10.33
C GLY A 114 4.61 -5.82 9.52
N SER A 115 3.84 -6.89 9.34
CA SER A 115 4.22 -8.05 8.51
C SER A 115 3.84 -7.89 7.03
N GLU A 116 3.21 -6.79 6.64
CA GLU A 116 2.50 -6.62 5.37
C GLU A 116 2.92 -5.34 4.65
N ALA A 117 2.58 -5.20 3.38
CA ALA A 117 2.85 -4.01 2.59
C ALA A 117 1.65 -3.64 1.69
N ASN A 118 1.54 -2.37 1.37
CA ASN A 118 0.73 -1.85 0.28
C ASN A 118 1.62 -1.59 -0.93
N LEU A 119 1.23 -2.14 -2.07
CA LEU A 119 1.88 -1.92 -3.36
C LEU A 119 1.00 -0.99 -4.18
N TYR A 120 1.49 0.20 -4.43
CA TYR A 120 0.89 1.21 -5.32
C TYR A 120 1.51 1.07 -6.70
N ALA A 121 0.70 0.78 -7.71
CA ALA A 121 1.16 0.64 -9.09
C ALA A 121 0.84 1.90 -9.90
N TYR A 122 1.77 2.32 -10.73
CA TYR A 122 1.66 3.46 -11.62
C TYR A 122 1.87 2.98 -13.07
N SER A 123 1.12 3.50 -14.00
CA SER A 123 1.21 3.12 -15.42
C SER A 123 1.34 4.31 -16.35
N ASP A 124 1.29 5.52 -15.81
CA ASP A 124 1.41 6.74 -16.60
C ASP A 124 2.81 7.34 -16.39
N ALA A 125 3.54 7.53 -17.49
CA ALA A 125 4.82 8.25 -17.47
C ALA A 125 4.72 9.68 -16.92
N LEU A 126 3.49 10.19 -16.74
CA LEU A 126 3.22 11.49 -16.13
C LEU A 126 3.06 11.43 -14.61
N ASP A 127 3.05 10.24 -14.00
CA ASP A 127 2.97 10.07 -12.55
C ASP A 127 4.28 10.54 -11.91
N ASN A 128 4.31 11.80 -11.52
CA ASN A 128 5.48 12.45 -10.95
C ASN A 128 5.40 12.70 -9.45
N SER A 129 4.24 12.42 -8.85
CA SER A 129 3.96 12.58 -7.43
C SER A 129 2.71 11.83 -7.04
N ASP A 130 2.60 11.48 -5.77
CA ASP A 130 1.37 10.94 -5.19
C ASP A 130 1.25 11.36 -3.73
N ALA A 131 0.03 11.30 -3.17
CA ALA A 131 -0.29 11.77 -1.85
C ALA A 131 -1.11 10.77 -1.04
N GLY A 132 -0.93 10.79 0.28
CA GLY A 132 -1.71 9.99 1.21
C GLY A 132 -1.39 8.50 1.19
N LEU A 133 -0.20 8.10 0.72
CA LEU A 133 0.22 6.70 0.75
C LEU A 133 0.33 6.21 2.20
N HIS A 134 -0.21 5.04 2.47
CA HIS A 134 -0.29 4.49 3.82
C HIS A 134 0.09 3.00 3.84
N THR A 135 0.41 2.50 5.03
CA THR A 135 0.61 1.07 5.26
C THR A 135 -0.72 0.30 5.23
N PRO A 136 -0.71 -1.03 5.14
CA PRO A 136 -1.91 -1.85 5.27
C PRO A 136 -2.73 -1.55 6.52
N LEU A 137 -4.02 -1.85 6.47
CA LEU A 137 -4.90 -1.74 7.62
C LEU A 137 -4.50 -2.74 8.71
N ASN A 138 -4.45 -2.28 9.95
CA ASN A 138 -4.23 -3.13 11.11
C ASN A 138 -5.55 -3.40 11.83
N PRO A 139 -6.20 -4.55 11.60
CA PRO A 139 -7.51 -4.86 12.18
C PRO A 139 -7.48 -4.92 13.72
N ASN A 140 -6.31 -5.22 14.29
CA ASN A 140 -6.10 -5.32 15.74
C ASN A 140 -5.45 -4.05 16.33
N GLY A 141 -5.16 -3.06 15.49
CA GLY A 141 -4.49 -1.84 15.90
C GLY A 141 -5.39 -0.90 16.69
N ASN A 142 -4.78 -0.15 17.61
CA ASN A 142 -5.45 0.97 18.25
C ASN A 142 -5.75 2.06 17.21
N THR A 143 -6.97 2.59 17.25
CA THR A 143 -7.35 3.72 16.40
C THR A 143 -6.57 4.96 16.81
N PHE A 144 -5.65 5.39 15.99
CA PHE A 144 -5.03 6.70 16.12
C PHE A 144 -5.59 7.58 14.98
N GLY A 145 -6.43 8.56 15.34
CA GLY A 145 -7.06 9.46 14.36
C GLY A 145 -8.07 8.78 13.41
N GLY A 146 -8.77 7.73 13.85
CA GLY A 146 -9.86 7.09 13.10
C GLY A 146 -9.41 6.00 12.09
N THR A 147 -8.16 5.95 11.67
CA THR A 147 -7.66 4.96 10.71
C THR A 147 -6.72 3.97 11.41
N LYS A 148 -7.08 2.69 11.38
CA LYS A 148 -6.25 1.62 11.91
C LYS A 148 -5.27 1.17 10.83
N VAL A 149 -4.07 1.75 10.80
CA VAL A 149 -2.98 1.32 9.93
C VAL A 149 -1.78 0.88 10.78
N TYR A 150 -0.93 0.04 10.21
CA TYR A 150 0.36 -0.28 10.83
C TYR A 150 1.26 0.97 10.87
N GLY A 151 2.22 1.01 11.78
CA GLY A 151 3.31 1.98 11.71
C GLY A 151 4.21 1.69 10.51
N PHE A 152 4.79 2.74 9.92
CA PHE A 152 5.75 2.58 8.83
C PHE A 152 7.00 1.85 9.30
N SER A 153 7.44 0.88 8.50
CA SER A 153 8.76 0.26 8.60
C SER A 153 9.71 0.90 7.60
N HIS A 154 9.36 0.84 6.32
CA HIS A 154 10.11 1.46 5.24
C HIS A 154 9.20 1.73 4.04
N VAL A 155 9.73 2.44 3.05
CA VAL A 155 9.12 2.59 1.74
C VAL A 155 10.16 2.25 0.66
N ASP A 156 9.74 1.50 -0.36
CA ASP A 156 10.55 1.21 -1.55
C ASP A 156 9.96 1.96 -2.73
N PHE A 157 10.81 2.63 -3.49
CA PHE A 157 10.49 3.25 -4.77
C PHE A 157 11.09 2.41 -5.89
N CYS A 158 10.26 1.94 -6.79
CA CYS A 158 10.62 1.04 -7.89
C CYS A 158 10.44 1.79 -9.21
N PHE A 159 11.45 1.78 -10.05
CA PHE A 159 11.53 2.59 -11.26
C PHE A 159 11.59 1.76 -12.53
N ASP A 160 11.10 2.35 -13.61
CA ASP A 160 11.47 2.01 -14.96
C ASP A 160 12.46 3.04 -15.50
N PRO A 161 13.39 2.63 -16.39
CA PRO A 161 14.23 3.57 -17.09
C PRO A 161 13.34 4.42 -18.00
N LYS A 162 13.58 5.73 -17.99
CA LYS A 162 12.90 6.61 -18.92
C LYS A 162 13.39 6.33 -20.35
N ALA A 163 12.44 6.13 -21.27
CA ALA A 163 12.72 5.88 -22.70
C ALA A 163 13.32 7.12 -23.38
#